data_9cbd74abde2498ccd4dedb8010ef3de3
#
_entry.id   9cbd74abde2498ccd4dedb8010ef3de3
#
_cell.length_a   1.000
_cell.length_b   1.000
_cell.length_c   1.000
_cell.angle_alpha   90.00
_cell.angle_beta   90.00
_cell.angle_gamma   90.00
#
_symmetry.space_group_name_H-M   'P 1'
#
loop_
_entity.id
_entity.type
_entity.pdbx_description
1 polymer ?
#
loop_
_entity_poly.entity_id
_entity_poly.type
_entity_poly.pdbx_seq_one_letter_code
_entity_poly.pdbx_strand_id
1 'polypeptide(L)'
;VLCFLVYTALLWASNAALYFSKMSLNPDSVVSYYLGDPATFRQPRSMLGLLEVLHFHSFAMGILLLTLTHLMLFVPLSLRIKAWGIALSFGAGLANEAAGWGVRFVHPGFAWAKVFSFLLLETTILCLMLLVARALLFNRPSDYNGDT
;
A
#
# COMPACT_ATOMS: atom_id res chain seq x y z
N VAL A 1 -13.56 -8.45 12.12
CA VAL A 1 -13.06 -7.18 11.55
C VAL A 1 -11.92 -6.60 12.39
N LEU A 2 -12.07 -6.45 13.73
CA LEU A 2 -11.02 -5.82 14.56
C LEU A 2 -9.68 -6.54 14.46
N CYS A 3 -9.65 -7.87 14.58
CA CYS A 3 -8.42 -8.65 14.40
C CYS A 3 -7.77 -8.41 13.03
N PHE A 4 -8.58 -8.33 11.96
CA PHE A 4 -8.08 -8.02 10.64
C PHE A 4 -7.44 -6.63 10.57
N LEU A 5 -8.04 -5.61 11.20
CA LEU A 5 -7.45 -4.26 11.25
C LEU A 5 -6.12 -4.24 12.01
N VAL A 6 -5.98 -5.01 13.09
CA VAL A 6 -4.71 -5.16 13.82
C VAL A 6 -3.63 -5.76 12.92
N TYR A 7 -3.94 -6.87 12.22
CA TYR A 7 -3.01 -7.47 11.26
C TYR A 7 -2.65 -6.51 10.12
N THR A 8 -3.64 -5.77 9.60
CA THR A 8 -3.41 -4.76 8.56
C THR A 8 -2.48 -3.66 9.05
N ALA A 9 -2.68 -3.17 10.28
CA ALA A 9 -1.80 -2.16 10.89
C ALA A 9 -0.37 -2.66 11.07
N LEU A 10 -0.18 -3.91 11.50
CA LEU A 10 1.16 -4.52 11.59
C LEU A 10 1.82 -4.64 10.22
N LEU A 11 1.05 -5.05 9.20
CA LEU A 11 1.54 -5.19 7.85
C LEU A 11 1.89 -3.83 7.23
N TRP A 12 1.06 -2.82 7.45
CA TRP A 12 1.31 -1.44 7.07
C TRP A 12 2.59 -0.88 7.71
N ALA A 13 2.74 -1.02 9.03
CA ALA A 13 3.92 -0.55 9.75
C ALA A 13 5.20 -1.29 9.30
N SER A 14 5.12 -2.62 9.09
CA SER A 14 6.27 -3.40 8.61
C SER A 14 6.64 -3.08 7.17
N ASN A 15 5.66 -2.76 6.31
CA ASN A 15 5.94 -2.33 4.94
C ASN A 15 6.68 -0.99 4.92
N ALA A 16 6.24 -0.01 5.70
CA ALA A 16 6.93 1.25 5.87
C ALA A 16 8.35 1.04 6.44
N ALA A 17 8.51 0.22 7.46
CA ALA A 17 9.81 -0.10 8.05
C ALA A 17 10.75 -0.77 7.03
N LEU A 18 10.25 -1.71 6.22
CA LEU A 18 11.01 -2.35 5.14
C LEU A 18 11.42 -1.35 4.06
N TYR A 19 10.55 -0.41 3.69
CA TYR A 19 10.91 0.64 2.75
C TYR A 19 12.07 1.47 3.28
N PHE A 20 11.94 2.01 4.49
CA PHE A 20 12.96 2.88 5.09
C PHE A 20 14.25 2.14 5.48
N SER A 21 14.22 0.83 5.67
CA SER A 21 15.44 0.03 5.86
C SER A 21 16.27 -0.13 4.58
N LYS A 22 15.66 0.03 3.42
CA LYS A 22 16.29 -0.20 2.11
C LYS A 22 16.54 1.09 1.34
N MET A 23 15.66 2.06 1.49
CA MET A 23 15.60 3.31 0.73
C MET A 23 15.18 4.45 1.66
N SER A 24 15.29 5.69 1.17
CA SER A 24 14.70 6.87 1.81
C SER A 24 13.72 7.54 0.86
N LEU A 25 13.14 8.66 1.27
CA LEU A 25 12.30 9.49 0.39
C LEU A 25 13.13 10.31 -0.63
N ASN A 26 14.47 10.22 -0.56
CA ASN A 26 15.33 10.79 -1.59
C ASN A 26 15.37 9.83 -2.80
N PRO A 27 15.03 10.28 -4.02
CA PRO A 27 15.10 9.49 -5.24
C PRO A 27 16.47 8.86 -5.50
N ASP A 28 17.57 9.51 -5.13
CA ASP A 28 18.92 8.96 -5.30
C ASP A 28 19.12 7.67 -4.50
N SER A 29 18.52 7.56 -3.31
CA SER A 29 18.56 6.33 -2.52
C SER A 29 17.78 5.19 -3.18
N VAL A 30 16.67 5.53 -3.87
CA VAL A 30 15.88 4.57 -4.65
C VAL A 30 16.68 4.10 -5.86
N VAL A 31 17.33 5.01 -6.57
CA VAL A 31 18.23 4.67 -7.70
C VAL A 31 19.34 3.74 -7.23
N SER A 32 20.04 4.09 -6.13
CA SER A 32 21.10 3.26 -5.53
C SER A 32 20.60 1.88 -5.13
N TYR A 33 19.36 1.77 -4.65
CA TYR A 33 18.77 0.48 -4.30
C TYR A 33 18.53 -0.42 -5.50
N TYR A 34 17.99 0.13 -6.62
CA TYR A 34 17.62 -0.66 -7.79
C TYR A 34 18.78 -0.87 -8.78
N LEU A 35 19.59 0.16 -9.02
CA LEU A 35 20.69 0.12 -9.99
C LEU A 35 22.04 -0.26 -9.39
N GLY A 36 22.10 -0.33 -8.05
CA GLY A 36 23.35 -0.56 -7.34
C GLY A 36 24.10 0.73 -7.08
N ASP A 37 25.17 0.61 -6.29
CA ASP A 37 26.03 1.73 -5.92
C ASP A 37 27.47 1.24 -5.78
N PRO A 38 28.39 1.64 -6.69
CA PRO A 38 29.77 1.24 -6.64
C PRO A 38 30.49 1.69 -5.35
N ALA A 39 30.11 2.82 -4.76
CA ALA A 39 30.73 3.35 -3.55
C ALA A 39 30.45 2.49 -2.33
N THR A 40 29.32 1.80 -2.31
CA THR A 40 28.90 0.89 -1.22
C THR A 40 28.99 -0.59 -1.63
N PHE A 41 29.59 -0.91 -2.79
CA PHE A 41 29.68 -2.26 -3.36
C PHE A 41 28.30 -2.95 -3.52
N ARG A 42 27.24 -2.17 -3.62
CA ARG A 42 25.89 -2.71 -3.81
C ARG A 42 25.67 -3.09 -5.26
N GLN A 43 25.31 -4.37 -5.48
CA GLN A 43 24.97 -4.86 -6.80
C GLN A 43 23.55 -4.43 -7.21
N PRO A 44 23.29 -4.21 -8.51
CA PRO A 44 21.95 -3.97 -9.03
C PRO A 44 20.99 -5.10 -8.69
N ARG A 45 19.71 -4.78 -8.47
CA ARG A 45 18.70 -5.81 -8.25
C ARG A 45 18.57 -6.73 -9.46
N SER A 46 18.60 -8.03 -9.21
CA SER A 46 18.41 -9.03 -10.27
C SER A 46 16.95 -9.05 -10.73
N MET A 47 16.74 -9.40 -11.99
CA MET A 47 15.40 -9.60 -12.55
C MET A 47 14.61 -10.65 -11.77
N LEU A 48 15.25 -11.79 -11.44
CA LEU A 48 14.62 -12.86 -10.69
C LEU A 48 14.17 -12.38 -9.29
N GLY A 49 15.03 -11.67 -8.56
CA GLY A 49 14.67 -11.16 -7.23
C GLY A 49 13.53 -10.12 -7.28
N LEU A 50 13.45 -9.31 -8.33
CA LEU A 50 12.31 -8.40 -8.53
C LEU A 50 11.03 -9.16 -8.89
N LEU A 51 11.12 -10.23 -9.66
CA LEU A 51 9.99 -11.07 -10.02
C LEU A 51 9.42 -11.82 -8.80
N GLU A 52 10.28 -12.35 -7.95
CA GLU A 52 9.88 -12.99 -6.68
C GLU A 52 9.15 -12.01 -5.79
N VAL A 53 9.69 -10.80 -5.60
CA VAL A 53 9.03 -9.76 -4.81
C VAL A 53 7.67 -9.39 -5.42
N LEU A 54 7.61 -9.16 -6.74
CA LEU A 54 6.36 -8.84 -7.44
C LEU A 54 5.31 -9.94 -7.24
N HIS A 55 5.69 -11.20 -7.38
CA HIS A 55 4.77 -12.34 -7.25
C HIS A 55 4.13 -12.41 -5.86
N PHE A 56 4.94 -12.40 -4.80
CA PHE A 56 4.42 -12.46 -3.43
C PHE A 56 3.70 -11.19 -3.01
N HIS A 57 4.25 -10.04 -3.39
CA HIS A 57 3.71 -8.74 -2.98
C HIS A 57 2.38 -8.44 -3.67
N SER A 58 2.26 -8.72 -4.97
CA SER A 58 1.00 -8.52 -5.70
C SER A 58 -0.14 -9.36 -5.13
N PHE A 59 0.13 -10.62 -4.76
CA PHE A 59 -0.89 -11.48 -4.15
C PHE A 59 -1.32 -10.97 -2.78
N ALA A 60 -0.35 -10.70 -1.89
CA ALA A 60 -0.63 -10.24 -0.53
C ALA A 60 -1.35 -8.88 -0.52
N MET A 61 -0.86 -7.92 -1.32
CA MET A 61 -1.47 -6.60 -1.46
C MET A 61 -2.83 -6.67 -2.12
N GLY A 62 -3.00 -7.52 -3.13
CA GLY A 62 -4.29 -7.73 -3.80
C GLY A 62 -5.38 -8.18 -2.81
N ILE A 63 -5.09 -9.19 -1.99
CA ILE A 63 -6.03 -9.68 -0.97
C ILE A 63 -6.28 -8.63 0.12
N LEU A 64 -5.21 -7.96 0.59
CA LEU A 64 -5.33 -6.91 1.60
C LEU A 64 -6.25 -5.78 1.12
N LEU A 65 -5.96 -5.24 -0.07
CA LEU A 65 -6.72 -4.13 -0.64
C LEU A 65 -8.15 -4.55 -0.96
N LEU A 66 -8.36 -5.77 -1.50
CA LEU A 66 -9.69 -6.30 -1.75
C LEU A 66 -10.52 -6.36 -0.46
N THR A 67 -9.95 -6.94 0.60
CA THR A 67 -10.66 -7.09 1.88
C THR A 67 -10.95 -5.72 2.51
N LEU A 68 -9.96 -4.81 2.52
CA LEU A 68 -10.09 -3.50 3.12
C LEU A 68 -11.11 -2.62 2.37
N THR A 69 -11.06 -2.63 1.03
CA THR A 69 -12.04 -1.91 0.21
C THR A 69 -13.42 -2.55 0.27
N HIS A 70 -13.51 -3.88 0.39
CA HIS A 70 -14.78 -4.56 0.62
C HIS A 70 -15.42 -4.12 1.95
N LEU A 71 -14.66 -4.06 3.03
CA LEU A 71 -15.14 -3.55 4.32
C LEU A 71 -15.58 -2.07 4.22
N MET A 72 -14.89 -1.25 3.43
CA MET A 72 -15.28 0.14 3.19
C MET A 72 -16.66 0.26 2.52
N LEU A 73 -17.11 -0.74 1.76
CA LEU A 73 -18.45 -0.71 1.12
C LEU A 73 -19.58 -0.62 2.15
N PHE A 74 -19.39 -1.13 3.35
CA PHE A 74 -20.38 -1.08 4.44
C PHE A 74 -20.33 0.24 5.25
N VAL A 75 -19.34 1.10 5.01
CA VAL A 75 -19.27 2.41 5.64
C VAL A 75 -20.28 3.35 4.96
N PRO A 76 -21.01 4.21 5.70
CA PRO A 76 -22.00 5.13 5.13
C PRO A 76 -21.33 6.31 4.40
N LEU A 77 -20.73 6.04 3.24
CA LEU A 77 -20.08 7.00 2.36
C LEU A 77 -20.77 7.04 0.99
N SER A 78 -20.64 8.16 0.29
CA SER A 78 -21.14 8.26 -1.09
C SER A 78 -20.44 7.27 -2.02
N LEU A 79 -21.13 6.80 -3.05
CA LEU A 79 -20.60 5.86 -4.03
C LEU A 79 -19.33 6.41 -4.73
N ARG A 80 -19.27 7.73 -4.97
CA ARG A 80 -18.10 8.37 -5.57
C ARG A 80 -16.85 8.23 -4.70
N ILE A 81 -16.98 8.46 -3.37
CA ILE A 81 -15.86 8.31 -2.43
C ILE A 81 -15.39 6.85 -2.40
N LYS A 82 -16.32 5.89 -2.38
CA LYS A 82 -15.99 4.45 -2.43
C LYS A 82 -15.26 4.09 -3.71
N ALA A 83 -15.76 4.55 -4.87
CA ALA A 83 -15.11 4.29 -6.15
C ALA A 83 -13.68 4.87 -6.22
N TRP A 84 -13.49 6.11 -5.77
CA TRP A 84 -12.16 6.71 -5.69
C TRP A 84 -11.25 6.00 -4.70
N GLY A 85 -11.76 5.58 -3.53
CA GLY A 85 -10.98 4.80 -2.56
C GLY A 85 -10.46 3.49 -3.15
N ILE A 86 -11.30 2.77 -3.91
CA ILE A 86 -10.90 1.54 -4.61
C ILE A 86 -9.86 1.87 -5.70
N ALA A 87 -10.15 2.82 -6.57
CA ALA A 87 -9.27 3.17 -7.68
C ALA A 87 -7.89 3.65 -7.21
N LEU A 88 -7.84 4.49 -6.17
CA LEU A 88 -6.60 5.00 -5.60
C LEU A 88 -5.78 3.89 -4.94
N SER A 89 -6.41 3.00 -4.15
CA SER A 89 -5.67 1.95 -3.46
C SER A 89 -5.04 0.94 -4.43
N PHE A 90 -5.81 0.41 -5.37
CA PHE A 90 -5.28 -0.52 -6.37
C PHE A 90 -4.33 0.17 -7.34
N GLY A 91 -4.65 1.40 -7.79
CA GLY A 91 -3.79 2.19 -8.66
C GLY A 91 -2.45 2.51 -8.01
N ALA A 92 -2.43 2.92 -6.74
CA ALA A 92 -1.19 3.18 -5.99
C ALA A 92 -0.35 1.91 -5.80
N GLY A 93 -0.99 0.78 -5.49
CA GLY A 93 -0.32 -0.51 -5.37
C GLY A 93 0.38 -0.92 -6.67
N LEU A 94 -0.35 -0.91 -7.78
CA LEU A 94 0.21 -1.23 -9.10
C LEU A 94 1.30 -0.24 -9.53
N ALA A 95 1.08 1.06 -9.30
CA ALA A 95 2.07 2.09 -9.63
C ALA A 95 3.34 1.93 -8.81
N ASN A 96 3.23 1.55 -7.53
CA ASN A 96 4.38 1.31 -6.67
C ASN A 96 5.24 0.13 -7.17
N GLU A 97 4.62 -0.96 -7.61
CA GLU A 97 5.36 -2.09 -8.20
C GLU A 97 5.97 -1.71 -9.55
N ALA A 98 5.17 -1.13 -10.45
CA ALA A 98 5.64 -0.72 -11.78
C ALA A 98 6.78 0.30 -11.72
N ALA A 99 6.74 1.24 -10.76
CA ALA A 99 7.81 2.23 -10.59
C ALA A 99 9.17 1.60 -10.26
N GLY A 100 9.21 0.57 -9.42
CA GLY A 100 10.45 -0.17 -9.13
C GLY A 100 11.05 -0.82 -10.37
N TRP A 101 10.23 -1.45 -11.21
CA TRP A 101 10.65 -1.99 -12.49
C TRP A 101 11.08 -0.87 -13.46
N GLY A 102 10.36 0.25 -13.46
CA GLY A 102 10.71 1.44 -14.22
C GLY A 102 12.10 1.98 -13.88
N VAL A 103 12.45 2.09 -12.60
CA VAL A 103 13.79 2.50 -12.17
C VAL A 103 14.85 1.53 -12.67
N ARG A 104 14.58 0.21 -12.57
CA ARG A 104 15.60 -0.81 -12.88
C ARG A 104 15.84 -0.99 -14.37
N PHE A 105 14.79 -0.91 -15.21
CA PHE A 105 14.88 -1.35 -16.62
C PHE A 105 14.56 -0.25 -17.64
N VAL A 106 13.99 0.89 -17.21
CA VAL A 106 13.57 1.95 -18.14
C VAL A 106 14.39 3.22 -17.94
N HIS A 107 14.24 3.90 -16.81
CA HIS A 107 14.94 5.16 -16.55
C HIS A 107 15.01 5.48 -15.04
N PRO A 108 16.15 5.99 -14.52
CA PRO A 108 16.28 6.38 -13.10
C PRO A 108 15.24 7.38 -12.62
N GLY A 109 14.70 8.23 -13.50
CA GLY A 109 13.65 9.20 -13.17
C GLY A 109 12.36 8.58 -12.60
N PHE A 110 12.11 7.28 -12.81
CA PHE A 110 11.01 6.55 -12.14
C PHE A 110 11.16 6.46 -10.62
N ALA A 111 12.33 6.84 -10.08
CA ALA A 111 12.53 6.93 -8.62
C ALA A 111 11.55 7.92 -7.96
N TRP A 112 11.22 9.03 -8.62
CA TRP A 112 10.17 9.94 -8.16
C TRP A 112 8.80 9.29 -8.13
N ALA A 113 8.46 8.52 -9.16
CA ALA A 113 7.21 7.76 -9.21
C ALA A 113 7.16 6.71 -8.10
N LYS A 114 8.30 6.07 -7.78
CA LYS A 114 8.41 5.09 -6.68
C LYS A 114 8.15 5.74 -5.33
N VAL A 115 8.77 6.88 -5.03
CA VAL A 115 8.55 7.61 -3.77
C VAL A 115 7.10 8.07 -3.67
N PHE A 116 6.56 8.68 -4.73
CA PHE A 116 5.20 9.19 -4.71
C PHE A 116 4.15 8.07 -4.56
N SER A 117 4.27 6.99 -5.32
CA SER A 117 3.34 5.87 -5.26
C SER A 117 3.41 5.12 -3.93
N PHE A 118 4.59 5.02 -3.31
CA PHE A 118 4.75 4.50 -1.96
C PHE A 118 3.98 5.34 -0.94
N LEU A 119 4.19 6.66 -0.92
CA LEU A 119 3.48 7.56 0.01
C LEU A 119 1.95 7.53 -0.22
N LEU A 120 1.53 7.49 -1.48
CA LEU A 120 0.12 7.41 -1.83
C LEU A 120 -0.50 6.09 -1.33
N LEU A 121 0.18 4.97 -1.52
CA LEU A 121 -0.27 3.66 -1.06
C LEU A 121 -0.39 3.60 0.47
N GLU A 122 0.67 4.02 1.19
CA GLU A 122 0.70 4.04 2.66
C GLU A 122 -0.42 4.91 3.23
N THR A 123 -0.59 6.12 2.67
CA THR A 123 -1.65 7.05 3.10
C THR A 123 -3.04 6.49 2.81
N THR A 124 -3.23 5.87 1.65
CA THR A 124 -4.53 5.31 1.25
C THR A 124 -4.92 4.13 2.15
N ILE A 125 -3.99 3.22 2.44
CA ILE A 125 -4.24 2.09 3.36
C ILE A 125 -4.58 2.63 4.76
N LEU A 126 -3.83 3.59 5.27
CA LEU A 126 -4.10 4.21 6.57
C LEU A 126 -5.50 4.86 6.61
N CYS A 127 -5.86 5.63 5.60
CA CYS A 127 -7.19 6.24 5.49
C CYS A 127 -8.31 5.19 5.48
N LEU A 128 -8.15 4.12 4.70
CA LEU A 128 -9.12 3.02 4.65
C LEU A 128 -9.27 2.32 6.00
N MET A 129 -8.15 2.02 6.67
CA MET A 129 -8.18 1.43 8.03
C MET A 129 -8.92 2.33 9.02
N LEU A 130 -8.63 3.63 9.01
CA LEU A 130 -9.27 4.59 9.92
C LEU A 130 -10.78 4.73 9.63
N LEU A 131 -11.19 4.75 8.36
CA LEU A 131 -12.59 4.80 7.95
C LEU A 131 -13.35 3.56 8.44
N VAL A 132 -12.79 2.36 8.23
CA VAL A 132 -13.41 1.12 8.66
C VAL A 132 -13.43 1.02 10.19
N ALA A 133 -12.34 1.38 10.88
CA ALA A 133 -12.27 1.39 12.34
C ALA A 133 -13.29 2.35 12.94
N ARG A 134 -13.41 3.56 12.40
CA ARG A 134 -14.40 4.55 12.85
C ARG A 134 -15.84 4.02 12.67
N ALA A 135 -16.14 3.44 11.52
CA ALA A 135 -17.48 2.89 11.29
C ALA A 135 -17.80 1.74 12.25
N LEU A 136 -16.81 0.90 12.55
CA LEU A 136 -16.97 -0.22 13.49
C LEU A 136 -17.20 0.25 14.94
N LEU A 137 -16.54 1.33 15.36
CA LEU A 137 -16.57 1.78 16.77
C LEU A 137 -17.74 2.72 17.05
N PHE A 138 -18.15 3.54 16.08
CA PHE A 138 -19.12 4.62 16.29
C PHE A 138 -20.48 4.39 15.63
N ASN A 139 -20.59 3.55 14.60
CA ASN A 139 -21.87 3.16 14.02
C ASN A 139 -22.37 1.87 14.68
N ARG A 140 -22.65 1.89 15.99
CA ARG A 140 -23.48 0.84 16.58
C ARG A 140 -24.87 0.94 15.97
N PRO A 141 -25.51 -0.18 15.57
CA PRO A 141 -26.94 -0.16 15.30
C PRO A 141 -27.62 0.36 16.57
N SER A 142 -28.37 1.47 16.47
CA SER A 142 -29.27 1.89 17.54
C SER A 142 -30.15 0.69 17.87
N ASP A 143 -30.24 0.35 19.14
CA ASP A 143 -31.02 -0.74 19.67
C ASP A 143 -32.35 -0.84 18.93
N TYR A 144 -32.57 -1.99 18.32
CA TYR A 144 -33.90 -2.40 17.90
C TYR A 144 -34.70 -2.63 19.22
N ASN A 145 -35.22 -1.54 19.78
CA ASN A 145 -36.24 -1.61 20.80
C ASN A 145 -37.48 -2.19 20.13
N GLY A 146 -37.58 -3.51 20.21
CA GLY A 146 -38.81 -4.20 19.92
C GLY A 146 -39.86 -3.81 20.98
N ASP A 147 -40.62 -2.80 20.67
CA ASP A 147 -41.92 -2.60 21.31
C ASP A 147 -42.90 -3.56 20.62
N THR A 148 -43.16 -4.67 21.29
CA THR A 148 -44.32 -5.53 21.08
C THR A 148 -45.50 -5.05 21.91
#